data_ad34402823e02eddd85e5c5d49a35fb2
#
_entry.id   ad34402823e02eddd85e5c5d49a35fb2
#
_cell.length_a   1.000
_cell.length_b   1.000
_cell.length_c   1.000
_cell.angle_alpha   90.00
_cell.angle_beta   90.00
_cell.angle_gamma   90.00
#
_symmetry.space_group_name_H-M   'P 1'
#
loop_
_entity.id
_entity.type
_entity.pdbx_description
1 polymer ?
#
loop_
_entity_poly.entity_id
_entity_poly.type
_entity_poly.pdbx_seq_one_letter_code
_entity_poly.pdbx_strand_id
1 'polypeptide(L)'
;QSNGGKPYTVDEIYHILVSEGHTRFALDQLSKVRVCKSFSGYDLRNRLFDTSTQVREMILSTGIPGFIVSQANRDSAKREKKSLEDSEITGEDIGETYAIYQDASKGISIIKINSNTFKIQVIKNRGNESGQSFLVRYNFDTGIVGVLDDESNAKYF
;
A
#
# COMPACT_ATOMS: atom_id res chain seq x y z
N GLN A 1 -8.01 -18.80 7.16
CA GLN A 1 -7.56 -19.62 8.32
C GLN A 1 -6.87 -18.69 9.31
N SER A 2 -7.22 -18.76 10.60
CA SER A 2 -6.55 -17.97 11.64
C SER A 2 -5.36 -18.75 12.18
N ASN A 3 -4.16 -18.18 12.12
CA ASN A 3 -2.93 -18.74 12.72
C ASN A 3 -2.91 -18.51 14.25
N GLY A 4 -4.04 -18.78 14.94
CA GLY A 4 -4.13 -18.56 16.39
C GLY A 4 -3.81 -17.13 16.83
N GLY A 5 -4.05 -16.12 15.98
CA GLY A 5 -3.75 -14.71 16.24
C GLY A 5 -2.27 -14.32 16.06
N LYS A 6 -1.40 -15.23 15.63
CA LYS A 6 0.01 -14.91 15.36
C LYS A 6 0.17 -14.37 13.93
N PRO A 7 1.02 -13.35 13.72
CA PRO A 7 1.36 -12.88 12.38
C PRO A 7 2.01 -13.98 11.55
N TYR A 8 1.70 -14.03 10.26
CA TYR A 8 2.34 -14.94 9.32
C TYR A 8 3.76 -14.48 8.95
N THR A 9 4.64 -15.41 8.65
CA THR A 9 5.90 -15.18 7.95
C THR A 9 5.67 -15.18 6.44
N VAL A 10 6.65 -14.68 5.66
CA VAL A 10 6.56 -14.73 4.19
C VAL A 10 6.48 -16.17 3.68
N ASP A 11 7.24 -17.08 4.29
CA ASP A 11 7.21 -18.52 3.92
C ASP A 11 5.84 -19.15 4.17
N GLU A 12 5.21 -18.84 5.33
CA GLU A 12 3.86 -19.31 5.63
C GLU A 12 2.83 -18.77 4.63
N ILE A 13 2.96 -17.47 4.23
CA ILE A 13 2.13 -16.87 3.20
C ILE A 13 2.35 -17.56 1.86
N TYR A 14 3.59 -17.79 1.46
CA TYR A 14 3.94 -18.55 0.25
C TYR A 14 3.24 -19.91 0.21
N HIS A 15 3.37 -20.69 1.27
CA HIS A 15 2.75 -22.00 1.35
C HIS A 15 1.22 -21.96 1.22
N ILE A 16 0.56 -20.99 1.86
CA ILE A 16 -0.88 -20.80 1.74
C ILE A 16 -1.26 -20.47 0.29
N LEU A 17 -0.57 -19.51 -0.33
CA LEU A 17 -0.87 -19.06 -1.69
C LEU A 17 -0.75 -20.21 -2.70
N VAL A 18 0.29 -21.02 -2.59
CA VAL A 18 0.56 -22.12 -3.53
C VAL A 18 -0.35 -23.32 -3.26
N SER A 19 -0.48 -23.75 -1.98
CA SER A 19 -1.26 -24.95 -1.63
C SER A 19 -2.77 -24.77 -1.85
N GLU A 20 -3.29 -23.54 -1.67
CA GLU A 20 -4.70 -23.23 -1.85
C GLU A 20 -5.03 -22.71 -3.27
N GLY A 21 -4.03 -22.55 -4.14
CA GLY A 21 -4.20 -22.13 -5.53
C GLY A 21 -4.66 -20.69 -5.70
N HIS A 22 -4.23 -19.79 -4.80
CA HIS A 22 -4.57 -18.37 -4.89
C HIS A 22 -3.93 -17.70 -6.11
N THR A 23 -4.66 -16.83 -6.78
CA THR A 23 -4.19 -16.08 -7.96
C THR A 23 -3.77 -14.64 -7.65
N ARG A 24 -4.02 -14.16 -6.44
CA ARG A 24 -3.65 -12.81 -5.96
C ARG A 24 -3.74 -12.78 -4.42
N PHE A 25 -3.09 -11.81 -3.81
CA PHE A 25 -3.17 -11.60 -2.36
C PHE A 25 -3.12 -10.11 -1.99
N ALA A 26 -3.48 -9.81 -0.74
CA ALA A 26 -3.30 -8.50 -0.15
C ALA A 26 -2.69 -8.62 1.24
N LEU A 27 -1.72 -7.76 1.57
CA LEU A 27 -1.10 -7.63 2.89
C LEU A 27 -1.45 -6.28 3.52
N ASP A 28 -2.19 -6.31 4.60
CA ASP A 28 -2.57 -5.14 5.38
C ASP A 28 -2.05 -5.31 6.84
N GLN A 29 -0.90 -4.86 7.13
CA GLN A 29 0.18 -4.09 6.49
C GLN A 29 1.46 -4.94 6.42
N LEU A 30 2.48 -4.52 5.63
CA LEU A 30 3.76 -5.22 5.60
C LEU A 30 4.42 -5.31 6.99
N SER A 31 4.30 -4.27 7.81
CA SER A 31 4.82 -4.24 9.19
C SER A 31 4.21 -5.29 10.13
N LYS A 32 3.12 -5.93 9.75
CA LYS A 32 2.47 -7.02 10.49
C LYS A 32 3.01 -8.39 10.11
N VAL A 33 3.77 -8.51 9.02
CA VAL A 33 4.42 -9.76 8.64
C VAL A 33 5.54 -10.07 9.62
N ARG A 34 5.61 -11.32 10.09
CA ARG A 34 6.64 -11.78 11.02
C ARG A 34 7.91 -12.16 10.26
N VAL A 35 9.06 -11.76 10.77
CA VAL A 35 10.37 -12.19 10.27
C VAL A 35 10.74 -13.53 10.87
N CYS A 36 11.20 -14.47 10.05
CA CYS A 36 11.58 -15.82 10.50
C CYS A 36 12.79 -15.85 11.45
N LYS A 37 13.67 -14.85 11.36
CA LYS A 37 14.87 -14.75 12.19
C LYS A 37 14.73 -13.61 13.19
N SER A 38 14.70 -13.91 14.48
CA SER A 38 14.84 -12.92 15.54
C SER A 38 16.32 -12.58 15.72
N PHE A 39 16.81 -11.56 15.04
CA PHE A 39 18.10 -10.97 15.39
C PHE A 39 17.87 -9.95 16.50
N SER A 40 18.50 -10.18 17.65
CA SER A 40 18.57 -9.17 18.71
C SER A 40 19.31 -7.96 18.16
N GLY A 41 18.66 -6.77 18.14
CA GLY A 41 19.21 -5.54 17.58
C GLY A 41 18.72 -5.17 16.16
N TYR A 42 17.85 -5.95 15.57
CA TYR A 42 17.22 -5.60 14.28
C TYR A 42 16.18 -4.49 14.48
N ASP A 43 16.47 -3.31 13.99
CA ASP A 43 15.50 -2.22 14.03
C ASP A 43 14.32 -2.48 13.05
N LEU A 44 13.23 -1.75 13.24
CA LEU A 44 12.03 -1.89 12.43
C LEU A 44 12.31 -1.63 10.95
N ARG A 45 13.22 -0.72 10.64
CA ARG A 45 13.58 -0.35 9.26
C ARG A 45 14.23 -1.52 8.52
N ASN A 46 15.24 -2.17 9.13
CA ASN A 46 15.92 -3.33 8.54
C ASN A 46 14.95 -4.52 8.39
N ARG A 47 14.07 -4.72 9.37
CA ARG A 47 13.02 -5.75 9.31
C ARG A 47 12.08 -5.53 8.13
N LEU A 48 11.62 -4.31 7.91
CA LEU A 48 10.73 -3.99 6.79
C LEU A 48 11.46 -4.12 5.44
N PHE A 49 12.72 -3.75 5.38
CA PHE A 49 13.55 -3.94 4.19
C PHE A 49 13.62 -5.41 3.80
N ASP A 50 14.00 -6.28 4.74
CA ASP A 50 14.10 -7.72 4.48
C ASP A 50 12.74 -8.34 4.14
N THR A 51 11.67 -7.93 4.84
CA THR A 51 10.33 -8.42 4.56
C THR A 51 9.87 -8.01 3.16
N SER A 52 10.14 -6.77 2.74
CA SER A 52 9.82 -6.28 1.40
C SER A 52 10.53 -7.09 0.32
N THR A 53 11.84 -7.33 0.50
CA THR A 53 12.64 -8.13 -0.41
C THR A 53 12.11 -9.58 -0.52
N GLN A 54 11.81 -10.23 0.62
CA GLN A 54 11.25 -11.58 0.63
C GLN A 54 9.88 -11.66 -0.06
N VAL A 55 9.00 -10.68 0.17
CA VAL A 55 7.70 -10.61 -0.52
C VAL A 55 7.88 -10.43 -2.02
N ARG A 56 8.83 -9.58 -2.45
CA ARG A 56 9.15 -9.42 -3.86
C ARG A 56 9.66 -10.72 -4.48
N GLU A 57 10.56 -11.44 -3.82
CA GLU A 57 11.08 -12.73 -4.28
C GLU A 57 9.95 -13.78 -4.37
N MET A 58 9.05 -13.82 -3.39
CA MET A 58 7.86 -14.67 -3.42
C MET A 58 6.97 -14.36 -4.64
N ILE A 59 6.71 -13.09 -4.93
CA ILE A 59 5.93 -12.69 -6.10
C ILE A 59 6.62 -13.11 -7.40
N LEU A 60 7.94 -12.91 -7.51
CA LEU A 60 8.69 -13.27 -8.70
C LEU A 60 8.75 -14.79 -8.92
N SER A 61 8.87 -15.57 -7.86
CA SER A 61 8.96 -17.05 -7.95
C SER A 61 7.60 -17.69 -8.24
N THR A 62 6.51 -17.14 -7.73
CA THR A 62 5.16 -17.70 -7.91
C THR A 62 4.41 -17.13 -9.11
N GLY A 63 4.77 -15.93 -9.56
CA GLY A 63 3.99 -15.15 -10.53
C GLY A 63 2.66 -14.62 -9.97
N ILE A 64 2.40 -14.78 -8.66
CA ILE A 64 1.16 -14.33 -8.01
C ILE A 64 1.28 -12.86 -7.62
N PRO A 65 0.49 -11.94 -8.21
CA PRO A 65 0.55 -10.53 -7.87
C PRO A 65 -0.02 -10.25 -6.49
N GLY A 66 0.58 -9.25 -5.80
CA GLY A 66 0.15 -8.82 -4.47
C GLY A 66 -0.10 -7.33 -4.36
N PHE A 67 -1.06 -6.96 -3.51
CA PHE A 67 -1.28 -5.61 -3.03
C PHE A 67 -0.72 -5.49 -1.62
N ILE A 68 0.12 -4.48 -1.40
CA ILE A 68 0.75 -4.25 -0.09
C ILE A 68 0.33 -2.87 0.39
N VAL A 69 -0.28 -2.81 1.56
CA VAL A 69 -0.65 -1.56 2.22
C VAL A 69 0.50 -1.12 3.13
N SER A 70 0.84 0.15 3.06
CA SER A 70 1.80 0.81 3.95
C SER A 70 1.28 2.18 4.35
N GLN A 71 1.58 2.61 5.56
CA GLN A 71 1.23 3.96 6.01
C GLN A 71 2.30 4.96 5.57
N ALA A 72 1.86 6.13 5.12
CA ALA A 72 2.76 7.25 4.89
C ALA A 72 3.28 7.80 6.23
N ASN A 73 4.49 8.37 6.21
CA ASN A 73 5.10 8.97 7.39
C ASN A 73 4.27 10.17 7.87
N ARG A 74 4.07 10.30 9.18
CA ARG A 74 3.33 11.43 9.78
C ARG A 74 3.98 12.78 9.50
N ASP A 75 5.29 12.83 9.26
CA ASP A 75 6.00 14.07 8.96
C ASP A 75 5.74 14.59 7.54
N SER A 76 5.36 13.73 6.60
CA SER A 76 4.90 14.15 5.28
C SER A 76 3.61 14.97 5.35
N ALA A 77 2.76 14.69 6.33
CA ALA A 77 1.53 15.43 6.57
C ALA A 77 1.76 16.83 7.19
N LYS A 78 2.94 17.09 7.75
CA LYS A 78 3.30 18.36 8.42
C LYS A 78 4.02 19.35 7.50
N ARG A 79 4.43 18.94 6.28
CA ARG A 79 5.00 19.90 5.32
C ARG A 79 3.97 20.98 5.05
N GLU A 80 4.40 22.24 5.10
CA GLU A 80 3.54 23.40 4.83
C GLU A 80 2.86 23.24 3.45
N LYS A 81 1.58 22.93 3.48
CA LYS A 81 0.76 22.71 2.29
C LYS A 81 -0.19 23.90 2.14
N LYS A 82 -0.17 24.53 0.99
CA LYS A 82 -1.11 25.61 0.67
C LYS A 82 -2.56 25.14 0.66
N SER A 83 -2.78 23.87 0.24
CA SER A 83 -4.06 23.17 0.38
C SER A 83 -3.83 21.65 0.47
N LEU A 84 -4.79 20.88 1.00
CA LEU A 84 -4.76 19.42 1.01
C LEU A 84 -4.88 18.83 -0.41
N GLU A 85 -5.54 19.55 -1.32
CA GLU A 85 -5.70 19.15 -2.72
C GLU A 85 -4.37 19.21 -3.49
N ASP A 86 -3.52 20.20 -3.16
CA ASP A 86 -2.17 20.33 -3.73
C ASP A 86 -1.15 19.39 -3.06
N SER A 87 -1.59 18.60 -2.09
CA SER A 87 -0.71 17.69 -1.38
C SER A 87 -0.27 16.53 -2.28
N GLU A 88 1.02 16.27 -2.31
CA GLU A 88 1.62 15.14 -3.00
C GLU A 88 2.33 14.23 -1.99
N ILE A 89 2.17 12.93 -2.18
CA ILE A 89 2.97 11.92 -1.49
C ILE A 89 4.00 11.42 -2.49
N THR A 90 5.25 11.46 -2.09
CA THR A 90 6.38 10.91 -2.87
C THR A 90 6.81 9.57 -2.30
N GLY A 91 7.69 8.86 -3.00
CA GLY A 91 8.26 7.62 -2.48
C GLY A 91 9.01 7.78 -1.15
N GLU A 92 9.57 8.95 -0.89
CA GLU A 92 10.27 9.29 0.36
C GLU A 92 9.33 9.45 1.56
N ASP A 93 8.06 9.72 1.31
CA ASP A 93 7.02 9.85 2.33
C ASP A 93 6.47 8.49 2.78
N ILE A 94 6.89 7.39 2.14
CA ILE A 94 6.49 6.05 2.52
C ILE A 94 7.29 5.63 3.76
N GLY A 95 6.70 5.89 4.91
CA GLY A 95 7.02 5.43 6.24
C GLY A 95 8.48 5.09 6.53
N GLU A 96 8.71 3.98 7.24
CA GLU A 96 10.01 3.63 7.78
C GLU A 96 10.97 3.00 6.76
N THR A 97 10.51 2.64 5.55
CA THR A 97 11.41 2.14 4.49
C THR A 97 11.00 2.53 3.08
N TYR A 98 11.86 3.24 2.44
CA TYR A 98 11.85 3.48 1.00
C TYR A 98 11.94 2.17 0.17
N ALA A 99 12.37 1.07 0.79
CA ALA A 99 12.50 -0.25 0.16
C ALA A 99 11.18 -0.76 -0.42
N ILE A 100 10.06 -0.61 0.30
CA ILE A 100 8.73 -1.00 -0.19
C ILE A 100 8.42 -0.32 -1.53
N TYR A 101 8.72 0.99 -1.62
CA TYR A 101 8.55 1.74 -2.84
C TYR A 101 9.50 1.27 -3.94
N GLN A 102 10.78 0.98 -3.60
CA GLN A 102 11.76 0.49 -4.57
C GLN A 102 11.36 -0.87 -5.16
N ASP A 103 10.84 -1.76 -4.34
CA ASP A 103 10.43 -3.11 -4.73
C ASP A 103 9.13 -3.15 -5.54
N ALA A 104 8.19 -2.25 -5.26
CA ALA A 104 6.90 -2.19 -5.94
C ALA A 104 7.06 -1.89 -7.45
N SER A 105 6.25 -2.54 -8.28
CA SER A 105 6.12 -2.20 -9.70
C SER A 105 5.21 -0.99 -9.93
N LYS A 106 4.19 -0.85 -9.10
CA LYS A 106 3.25 0.28 -9.09
C LYS A 106 3.07 0.77 -7.67
N GLY A 107 2.93 2.07 -7.49
CA GLY A 107 2.63 2.72 -6.22
C GLY A 107 1.47 3.68 -6.38
N ILE A 108 0.50 3.57 -5.47
CA ILE A 108 -0.68 4.45 -5.43
C ILE A 108 -0.72 5.05 -4.03
N SER A 109 -0.84 6.36 -3.93
CA SER A 109 -1.12 7.03 -2.67
C SER A 109 -2.60 7.42 -2.58
N ILE A 110 -3.13 7.38 -1.37
CA ILE A 110 -4.49 7.80 -1.04
C ILE A 110 -4.39 8.85 0.06
N ILE A 111 -4.78 10.08 -0.26
CA ILE A 111 -4.74 11.23 0.63
C ILE A 111 -6.17 11.61 0.98
N LYS A 112 -6.50 11.63 2.26
CA LYS A 112 -7.81 12.09 2.72
C LYS A 112 -7.86 13.62 2.68
N ILE A 113 -8.78 14.18 1.89
CA ILE A 113 -8.99 15.62 1.78
C ILE A 113 -10.01 16.10 2.82
N ASN A 114 -11.16 15.41 2.92
CA ASN A 114 -12.19 15.68 3.91
C ASN A 114 -12.89 14.37 4.34
N SER A 115 -14.07 14.43 4.96
CA SER A 115 -14.76 13.25 5.50
C SER A 115 -15.00 12.15 4.48
N ASN A 116 -15.31 12.51 3.24
CA ASN A 116 -15.73 11.59 2.19
C ASN A 116 -15.01 11.79 0.84
N THR A 117 -14.02 12.69 0.76
CA THR A 117 -13.24 12.96 -0.45
C THR A 117 -11.79 12.56 -0.26
N PHE A 118 -11.25 11.88 -1.26
CA PHE A 118 -9.86 11.40 -1.28
C PHE A 118 -9.20 11.77 -2.60
N LYS A 119 -7.92 12.13 -2.54
CA LYS A 119 -7.05 12.22 -3.71
C LYS A 119 -6.35 10.89 -3.90
N ILE A 120 -6.45 10.32 -5.09
CA ILE A 120 -5.71 9.14 -5.50
C ILE A 120 -4.62 9.62 -6.46
N GLN A 121 -3.38 9.23 -6.22
CA GLN A 121 -2.23 9.62 -7.04
C GLN A 121 -1.38 8.41 -7.39
N VAL A 122 -0.98 8.29 -8.65
CA VAL A 122 -0.01 7.29 -9.11
C VAL A 122 1.39 7.82 -8.82
N ILE A 123 2.01 7.33 -7.74
CA ILE A 123 3.34 7.77 -7.32
C ILE A 123 4.47 6.99 -8.00
N LYS A 124 4.18 5.79 -8.49
CA LYS A 124 5.11 4.95 -9.25
C LYS A 124 4.38 4.10 -10.29
N ASN A 125 4.94 4.00 -11.48
CA ASN A 125 4.38 3.16 -12.54
C ASN A 125 5.52 2.70 -13.46
N ARG A 126 6.12 1.54 -13.19
CA ARG A 126 7.22 1.00 -14.01
C ARG A 126 6.75 0.77 -15.45
N GLY A 127 7.44 1.39 -16.41
CA GLY A 127 7.16 1.27 -17.84
C GLY A 127 6.11 2.23 -18.39
N ASN A 128 5.50 3.08 -17.53
CA ASN A 128 4.54 4.09 -17.94
C ASN A 128 4.70 5.38 -17.12
N GLU A 129 3.93 6.41 -17.45
CA GLU A 129 3.92 7.68 -16.74
C GLU A 129 3.42 7.53 -15.30
N SER A 130 3.93 8.38 -14.42
CA SER A 130 3.48 8.53 -13.03
C SER A 130 3.18 10.01 -12.76
N GLY A 131 2.60 10.31 -11.59
CA GLY A 131 2.22 11.67 -11.22
C GLY A 131 0.77 12.02 -11.47
N GLN A 132 0.03 11.22 -12.26
CA GLN A 132 -1.39 11.45 -12.47
C GLN A 132 -2.15 11.32 -11.15
N SER A 133 -3.10 12.24 -10.92
CA SER A 133 -3.96 12.18 -9.75
C SER A 133 -5.39 12.59 -10.09
N PHE A 134 -6.34 12.11 -9.30
CA PHE A 134 -7.75 12.44 -9.42
C PHE A 134 -8.43 12.40 -8.06
N LEU A 135 -9.55 13.10 -7.94
CA LEU A 135 -10.34 13.12 -6.73
C LEU A 135 -11.46 12.09 -6.80
N VAL A 136 -11.67 11.38 -5.72
CA VAL A 136 -12.78 10.45 -5.57
C VAL A 136 -13.62 10.83 -4.35
N ARG A 137 -14.92 10.63 -4.45
CA ARG A 137 -15.82 10.69 -3.32
C ARG A 137 -16.23 9.26 -2.93
N TYR A 138 -16.25 9.01 -1.64
CA TYR A 138 -16.69 7.75 -1.06
C TYR A 138 -17.97 7.97 -0.24
N ASN A 139 -19.01 7.25 -0.57
CA ASN A 139 -20.22 7.20 0.24
C ASN A 139 -20.11 6.03 1.20
N PHE A 140 -19.91 6.31 2.49
CA PHE A 140 -19.70 5.30 3.51
C PHE A 140 -20.97 4.47 3.82
N ASP A 141 -22.16 5.01 3.57
CA ASP A 141 -23.42 4.30 3.84
C ASP A 141 -23.71 3.25 2.77
N THR A 142 -23.34 3.54 1.52
CA THR A 142 -23.63 2.66 0.38
C THR A 142 -22.41 1.92 -0.17
N GLY A 143 -21.19 2.31 0.24
CA GLY A 143 -19.94 1.78 -0.31
C GLY A 143 -19.62 2.26 -1.74
N ILE A 144 -20.37 3.21 -2.29
CA ILE A 144 -20.18 3.71 -3.64
C ILE A 144 -18.96 4.65 -3.69
N VAL A 145 -18.11 4.45 -4.69
CA VAL A 145 -16.97 5.32 -5.01
C VAL A 145 -17.20 5.94 -6.39
N GLY A 146 -17.07 7.26 -6.49
CA GLY A 146 -17.19 7.99 -7.75
C GLY A 146 -16.05 8.99 -7.94
N VAL A 147 -15.61 9.17 -9.18
CA VAL A 147 -14.63 10.18 -9.56
C VAL A 147 -15.32 11.54 -9.58
N LEU A 148 -14.76 12.56 -8.93
CA LEU A 148 -15.39 13.88 -8.80
C LEU A 148 -15.44 14.67 -10.11
N ASP A 149 -14.49 14.43 -11.02
CA ASP A 149 -14.40 15.11 -12.32
C ASP A 149 -15.37 14.54 -13.37
N ASP A 150 -16.14 13.51 -13.02
CA ASP A 150 -17.12 12.89 -13.88
C ASP A 150 -18.54 13.38 -13.52
N GLU A 151 -19.11 14.28 -14.35
CA GLU A 151 -20.46 14.82 -14.18
C GLU A 151 -21.53 13.70 -14.08
N SER A 152 -21.28 12.52 -14.62
CA SER A 152 -22.19 11.36 -14.55
C SER A 152 -22.36 10.83 -13.12
N ASN A 153 -21.40 11.09 -12.23
CA ASN A 153 -21.40 10.62 -10.84
C ASN A 153 -22.16 11.55 -9.88
N ALA A 154 -22.48 12.78 -10.29
CA ALA A 154 -23.13 13.79 -9.43
C ALA A 154 -24.47 13.30 -8.82
N LYS A 155 -25.16 12.37 -9.46
CA LYS A 155 -26.45 11.80 -8.99
C LYS A 155 -26.33 10.77 -7.87
N TYR A 156 -25.12 10.27 -7.56
CA TYR A 156 -24.91 9.22 -6.54
C TYR A 156 -24.38 9.78 -5.21
N PHE A 157 -24.15 11.11 -5.12
CA PHE A 157 -23.58 11.75 -3.94
C PHE A 157 -24.44 12.92 -3.42
#